data_62eddb9bd6923889e8bdd8e40fdd8aef
#
_entry.id   62eddb9bd6923889e8bdd8e40fdd8aef
#
_cell.length_a   1.000
_cell.length_b   1.000
_cell.length_c   1.000
_cell.angle_alpha   90.00
_cell.angle_beta   90.00
_cell.angle_gamma   90.00
#
_symmetry.space_group_name_H-M   'P 1'
#
loop_
_entity.id
_entity.type
_entity.pdbx_description
1 polymer ?
#
loop_
_entity_poly.entity_id
_entity_poly.type
_entity_poly.pdbx_seq_one_letter_code
_entity_poly.pdbx_strand_id
1 'polypeptide(L)'
;DSSTSRGLGDVYKRQETNSLPGKSNIAVLTIDFTFSTTNLKQIPMDKSKVFFTNLHTTPSSNLLDKRERLIKRAGIESIDFKDQFVAIKIHFGEPGNLAYLRPNYAARLATLLRSWGAKPFLTDCNTLYSGRRANAVDHLQSAMENGYNPISAQCQVIIADGLKGTEYREIPLNGEYCKAPKIGSALADADIVISMTHFKGHEQAGFGGALKNLGMGGASVGGKLELHCNSQPKIETENCKGCNICVKHCAHDAIHLNQNHKAEIDYTKCVGCGQCVALCQHDAAVMGECDTSERLNYKIAEYTQAILKDKPHFHISFIMNVSPECDCWNHNDAAIIPDLGILASFDPVALDKACADMVIAAPAINGSCLTEKHPHEHLEGADKFHLMHPDTNWQAGLEHAQKIGLGVMQYELITV
;
A
#
# COMPACT_ATOMS: atom_id res chain seq x y z
N ASP A 1 -2.46 6.42 58.64
CA ASP A 1 -1.09 6.30 59.19
C ASP A 1 -0.10 5.94 58.10
N SER A 2 0.63 6.91 57.83
CA SER A 2 2.08 7.16 57.81
C SER A 2 2.83 6.41 56.70
N SER A 3 3.26 7.15 55.69
CA SER A 3 4.62 7.67 55.47
C SER A 3 5.67 6.57 55.21
N THR A 4 6.45 6.65 54.16
CA THR A 4 7.61 7.56 53.98
C THR A 4 8.19 7.44 52.58
N SER A 5 8.54 8.58 52.06
CA SER A 5 9.46 8.85 50.96
C SER A 5 10.92 8.47 51.31
N ARG A 6 11.74 8.16 50.29
CA ARG A 6 13.18 8.41 50.18
C ARG A 6 13.64 7.82 48.81
N GLY A 7 14.45 8.42 48.00
CA GLY A 7 15.28 9.62 48.07
C GLY A 7 16.25 9.48 46.92
N LEU A 8 16.40 10.55 46.15
CA LEU A 8 17.41 10.81 45.14
C LEU A 8 18.81 10.64 45.68
N GLY A 9 19.76 10.18 44.86
CA GLY A 9 21.17 10.21 45.19
C GLY A 9 22.04 10.16 43.95
N ASP A 10 22.48 11.31 43.53
CA ASP A 10 23.54 11.60 42.57
C ASP A 10 24.82 10.81 42.79
N VAL A 11 25.53 10.47 41.70
CA VAL A 11 27.00 10.46 41.69
C VAL A 11 27.52 10.99 40.35
N TYR A 12 27.82 12.27 40.37
CA TYR A 12 28.87 12.90 39.55
C TYR A 12 30.22 12.77 40.27
N LYS A 13 31.29 12.47 39.53
CA LYS A 13 32.68 13.01 39.71
C LYS A 13 33.58 12.43 38.63
N ARG A 14 34.05 13.29 37.74
CA ARG A 14 35.29 14.07 37.64
C ARG A 14 36.52 13.25 37.30
N GLN A 15 37.00 13.49 36.09
CA GLN A 15 38.14 14.33 35.67
C GLN A 15 39.51 13.79 36.14
N GLU A 16 40.42 13.63 35.15
CA GLU A 16 41.60 14.49 35.13
C GLU A 16 42.36 14.37 33.80
N THR A 17 42.81 15.51 33.39
CA THR A 17 43.66 15.87 32.24
C THR A 17 45.11 15.38 32.44
N ASN A 18 45.80 15.01 31.35
CA ASN A 18 47.23 15.33 31.25
C ASN A 18 47.69 15.58 29.81
N SER A 19 48.49 16.58 29.71
CA SER A 19 49.02 17.32 28.58
C SER A 19 50.18 16.65 27.86
N LEU A 20 50.23 16.96 26.54
CA LEU A 20 51.33 16.94 25.56
C LEU A 20 52.77 17.01 26.07
N PRO A 21 53.89 16.68 25.30
CA PRO A 21 54.09 17.10 23.91
C PRO A 21 54.92 16.11 23.02
N GLY A 22 54.96 16.39 21.70
CA GLY A 22 56.00 15.78 20.85
C GLY A 22 55.73 15.88 19.34
N LYS A 23 56.41 16.80 18.69
CA LYS A 23 56.49 17.02 17.23
C LYS A 23 57.00 15.79 16.49
N SER A 24 56.45 15.49 15.30
CA SER A 24 57.22 15.47 14.05
C SER A 24 56.50 14.83 12.87
N ASN A 25 56.65 15.49 11.74
CA ASN A 25 56.65 14.99 10.34
C ASN A 25 55.36 14.51 9.70
N ILE A 26 54.73 15.45 8.99
CA ILE A 26 53.74 15.19 7.98
C ILE A 26 54.50 14.69 6.72
N ALA A 27 54.36 13.42 6.42
CA ALA A 27 54.66 12.88 5.08
C ALA A 27 53.37 12.92 4.25
N VAL A 28 53.35 13.81 3.25
CA VAL A 28 52.27 13.84 2.24
C VAL A 28 52.45 12.63 1.35
N LEU A 29 51.60 11.62 1.52
CA LEU A 29 51.45 10.51 0.59
C LEU A 29 50.38 10.94 -0.42
N THR A 30 50.81 11.32 -1.63
CA THR A 30 49.97 11.41 -2.82
C THR A 30 49.62 9.99 -3.24
N ILE A 31 48.37 9.59 -3.04
CA ILE A 31 47.84 8.34 -3.59
C ILE A 31 47.21 8.70 -4.91
N ASP A 32 47.84 8.29 -6.02
CA ASP A 32 47.24 8.27 -7.36
C ASP A 32 46.13 7.21 -7.41
N PHE A 33 44.89 7.68 -7.43
CA PHE A 33 43.74 6.82 -7.75
C PHE A 33 43.62 6.62 -9.27
N THR A 34 44.29 5.63 -9.81
CA THR A 34 43.94 5.07 -11.10
C THR A 34 42.66 4.22 -10.91
N PHE A 35 41.52 4.75 -11.34
CA PHE A 35 40.30 3.96 -11.47
C PHE A 35 40.48 2.89 -12.55
N SER A 36 40.82 1.68 -12.13
CA SER A 36 40.64 0.49 -12.94
C SER A 36 39.13 0.22 -13.04
N THR A 37 38.57 0.33 -14.24
CA THR A 37 37.23 -0.14 -14.57
C THR A 37 37.22 -1.68 -14.55
N THR A 38 37.21 -2.24 -13.33
CA THR A 38 36.91 -3.66 -13.17
C THR A 38 35.42 -3.86 -13.42
N ASN A 39 35.10 -4.65 -14.42
CA ASN A 39 33.78 -5.23 -14.67
C ASN A 39 33.15 -5.65 -13.33
N LEU A 40 32.15 -4.89 -12.87
CA LEU A 40 31.21 -5.35 -11.87
C LEU A 40 30.48 -6.55 -12.48
N LYS A 41 30.99 -7.75 -12.23
CA LYS A 41 30.19 -8.97 -12.42
C LYS A 41 28.93 -8.74 -11.62
N GLN A 42 27.78 -8.60 -12.31
CA GLN A 42 26.47 -8.65 -11.67
C GLN A 42 26.44 -9.93 -10.84
N ILE A 43 26.41 -9.77 -9.52
CA ILE A 43 26.11 -10.87 -8.61
C ILE A 43 24.71 -11.33 -9.04
N PRO A 44 24.51 -12.63 -9.37
CA PRO A 44 23.18 -13.11 -9.71
C PRO A 44 22.28 -12.79 -8.51
N MET A 45 21.31 -11.90 -8.66
CA MET A 45 20.28 -11.74 -7.63
C MET A 45 19.49 -13.04 -7.62
N ASP A 46 19.46 -13.71 -6.45
CA ASP A 46 18.69 -14.94 -6.30
C ASP A 46 17.23 -14.66 -6.65
N LYS A 47 16.62 -15.57 -7.42
CA LYS A 47 15.22 -15.49 -7.81
C LYS A 47 14.33 -15.68 -6.57
N SER A 48 13.34 -14.83 -6.40
CA SER A 48 12.32 -15.01 -5.39
C SER A 48 11.33 -16.13 -5.79
N LYS A 49 10.88 -16.90 -4.81
CA LYS A 49 9.88 -17.95 -5.04
C LYS A 49 8.48 -17.36 -5.01
N VAL A 50 7.72 -17.60 -6.07
CA VAL A 50 6.30 -17.28 -6.17
C VAL A 50 5.53 -18.58 -6.35
N PHE A 51 4.60 -18.85 -5.44
CA PHE A 51 3.79 -20.05 -5.46
C PHE A 51 2.45 -19.75 -6.13
N PHE A 52 1.98 -20.68 -6.96
CA PHE A 52 0.75 -20.52 -7.73
C PHE A 52 -0.16 -21.73 -7.57
N THR A 53 -1.47 -21.51 -7.49
CA THR A 53 -2.50 -22.53 -7.65
C THR A 53 -3.62 -22.05 -8.56
N ASN A 54 -4.05 -22.91 -9.50
CA ASN A 54 -5.17 -22.63 -10.38
C ASN A 54 -6.53 -22.78 -9.65
N LEU A 55 -7.64 -22.53 -10.36
CA LEU A 55 -8.99 -22.58 -9.80
C LEU A 55 -9.68 -23.94 -9.94
N HIS A 56 -9.05 -24.95 -10.55
CA HIS A 56 -9.62 -26.28 -10.62
C HIS A 56 -9.78 -26.89 -9.23
N THR A 57 -10.98 -27.30 -8.89
CA THR A 57 -11.35 -27.88 -7.60
C THR A 57 -11.96 -29.25 -7.77
N THR A 58 -12.02 -30.02 -6.67
CA THR A 58 -12.65 -31.33 -6.61
C THR A 58 -13.56 -31.41 -5.38
N PRO A 59 -14.45 -32.41 -5.27
CA PRO A 59 -15.27 -32.59 -4.07
C PRO A 59 -14.46 -32.71 -2.77
N SER A 60 -13.23 -33.21 -2.84
CA SER A 60 -12.33 -33.39 -1.70
C SER A 60 -11.37 -32.21 -1.47
N SER A 61 -11.37 -31.19 -2.35
CA SER A 61 -10.44 -30.07 -2.26
C SER A 61 -11.04 -28.83 -2.94
N ASN A 62 -11.72 -28.02 -2.14
CA ASN A 62 -12.28 -26.75 -2.59
C ASN A 62 -11.20 -25.66 -2.69
N LEU A 63 -11.57 -24.47 -3.19
CA LEU A 63 -10.62 -23.38 -3.44
C LEU A 63 -10.00 -22.81 -2.16
N LEU A 64 -10.73 -22.81 -1.04
CA LEU A 64 -10.19 -22.37 0.24
C LEU A 64 -9.12 -23.34 0.77
N ASP A 65 -9.31 -24.64 0.57
CA ASP A 65 -8.31 -25.66 0.93
C ASP A 65 -7.06 -25.56 0.05
N LYS A 66 -7.26 -25.31 -1.26
CA LYS A 66 -6.14 -25.07 -2.19
C LYS A 66 -5.32 -23.86 -1.79
N ARG A 67 -5.98 -22.74 -1.46
CA ARG A 67 -5.29 -21.54 -0.99
C ARG A 67 -4.55 -21.80 0.33
N GLU A 68 -5.12 -22.53 1.27
CA GLU A 68 -4.44 -22.88 2.52
C GLU A 68 -3.19 -23.71 2.25
N ARG A 69 -3.27 -24.71 1.36
CA ARG A 69 -2.07 -25.47 0.95
C ARG A 69 -1.03 -24.59 0.28
N LEU A 70 -1.48 -23.67 -0.60
CA LEU A 70 -0.59 -22.72 -1.28
C LEU A 70 0.25 -21.92 -0.29
N ILE A 71 -0.39 -21.25 0.68
CA ILE A 71 0.31 -20.37 1.63
C ILE A 71 1.21 -21.18 2.58
N LYS A 72 0.79 -22.38 3.00
CA LYS A 72 1.64 -23.28 3.78
C LYS A 72 2.85 -23.76 2.99
N ARG A 73 2.64 -24.13 1.71
CA ARG A 73 3.72 -24.53 0.82
C ARG A 73 4.69 -23.38 0.53
N ALA A 74 4.17 -22.17 0.48
CA ALA A 74 4.97 -20.94 0.36
C ALA A 74 5.75 -20.59 1.63
N GLY A 75 5.51 -21.28 2.74
CA GLY A 75 6.29 -21.17 3.96
C GLY A 75 5.78 -20.16 4.98
N ILE A 76 4.52 -19.72 4.91
CA ILE A 76 3.95 -18.75 5.86
C ILE A 76 4.12 -19.20 7.32
N GLU A 77 4.15 -20.50 7.58
CA GLU A 77 4.34 -21.08 8.92
C GLU A 77 5.73 -20.82 9.54
N SER A 78 6.68 -20.26 8.77
CA SER A 78 7.97 -19.82 9.31
C SER A 78 7.88 -18.52 10.12
N ILE A 79 6.76 -17.79 10.01
CA ILE A 79 6.49 -16.61 10.82
C ILE A 79 5.97 -17.07 12.20
N ASP A 80 6.54 -16.52 13.27
CA ASP A 80 5.99 -16.72 14.62
C ASP A 80 4.77 -15.83 14.83
N PHE A 81 3.59 -16.45 14.83
CA PHE A 81 2.31 -15.76 14.98
C PHE A 81 1.82 -15.68 16.43
N LYS A 82 2.46 -16.37 17.34
CA LYS A 82 1.95 -16.50 18.71
C LYS A 82 1.87 -15.14 19.40
N ASP A 83 0.67 -14.80 19.89
CA ASP A 83 0.33 -13.56 20.59
C ASP A 83 0.49 -12.26 19.76
N GLN A 84 0.82 -12.36 18.47
CA GLN A 84 1.08 -11.21 17.59
C GLN A 84 -0.20 -10.60 17.03
N PHE A 85 -0.25 -9.27 16.90
CA PHE A 85 -1.27 -8.56 16.13
C PHE A 85 -0.93 -8.65 14.65
N VAL A 86 -1.83 -9.27 13.87
CA VAL A 86 -1.64 -9.49 12.43
C VAL A 86 -2.61 -8.63 11.64
N ALA A 87 -2.08 -7.62 10.96
CA ALA A 87 -2.87 -6.82 10.02
C ALA A 87 -3.03 -7.57 8.70
N ILE A 88 -4.25 -7.97 8.37
CA ILE A 88 -4.63 -8.45 7.05
C ILE A 88 -5.07 -7.24 6.24
N LYS A 89 -4.16 -6.69 5.43
CA LYS A 89 -4.46 -5.54 4.57
C LYS A 89 -5.23 -6.01 3.34
N ILE A 90 -6.44 -5.52 3.19
CA ILE A 90 -7.36 -5.88 2.12
C ILE A 90 -8.18 -4.65 1.71
N HIS A 91 -8.62 -4.59 0.46
CA HIS A 91 -9.58 -3.61 -0.01
C HIS A 91 -11.00 -4.15 0.17
N PHE A 92 -11.89 -3.40 0.84
CA PHE A 92 -13.24 -3.87 1.15
C PHE A 92 -14.24 -3.69 -0.01
N GLY A 93 -13.84 -3.04 -1.11
CA GLY A 93 -14.71 -2.63 -2.22
C GLY A 93 -15.44 -1.31 -1.94
N GLU A 94 -15.61 -0.47 -2.95
CA GLU A 94 -16.54 0.65 -2.90
C GLU A 94 -17.95 0.12 -3.16
N PRO A 95 -19.01 0.61 -2.47
CA PRO A 95 -20.37 0.16 -2.71
C PRO A 95 -20.81 0.35 -4.16
N GLY A 96 -21.32 -0.73 -4.78
CA GLY A 96 -21.66 -0.81 -6.20
C GLY A 96 -20.63 -1.56 -7.04
N ASN A 97 -19.39 -1.65 -6.62
CA ASN A 97 -18.39 -2.52 -7.22
C ASN A 97 -18.52 -3.93 -6.64
N LEU A 98 -18.58 -4.96 -7.49
CA LEU A 98 -18.73 -6.36 -7.08
C LEU A 98 -17.52 -7.24 -7.45
N ALA A 99 -16.45 -6.65 -8.00
CA ALA A 99 -15.23 -7.39 -8.36
C ALA A 99 -14.27 -7.62 -7.18
N TYR A 100 -14.50 -6.99 -6.03
CA TYR A 100 -13.67 -7.14 -4.83
C TYR A 100 -13.61 -8.60 -4.32
N LEU A 101 -12.60 -8.93 -3.54
CA LEU A 101 -12.43 -10.26 -2.98
C LEU A 101 -13.59 -10.65 -2.05
N ARG A 102 -14.03 -11.90 -2.15
CA ARG A 102 -15.10 -12.41 -1.27
C ARG A 102 -14.63 -12.55 0.18
N PRO A 103 -15.45 -12.17 1.17
CA PRO A 103 -15.10 -12.27 2.60
C PRO A 103 -14.69 -13.68 3.07
N ASN A 104 -15.16 -14.73 2.37
CA ASN A 104 -14.79 -16.12 2.65
C ASN A 104 -13.28 -16.37 2.63
N TYR A 105 -12.55 -15.68 1.75
CA TYR A 105 -11.10 -15.78 1.69
C TYR A 105 -10.45 -15.20 2.97
N ALA A 106 -10.93 -14.04 3.41
CA ALA A 106 -10.47 -13.41 4.64
C ALA A 106 -10.81 -14.24 5.87
N ALA A 107 -12.05 -14.75 5.97
CA ALA A 107 -12.52 -15.59 7.07
C ALA A 107 -11.63 -16.83 7.27
N ARG A 108 -11.33 -17.55 6.18
CA ARG A 108 -10.47 -18.73 6.26
C ARG A 108 -9.06 -18.40 6.68
N LEU A 109 -8.50 -17.26 6.20
CA LEU A 109 -7.16 -16.83 6.62
C LEU A 109 -7.14 -16.43 8.09
N ALA A 110 -8.08 -15.61 8.54
CA ALA A 110 -8.17 -15.17 9.92
C ALA A 110 -8.34 -16.36 10.90
N THR A 111 -9.14 -17.37 10.51
CA THR A 111 -9.31 -18.60 11.30
C THR A 111 -8.00 -19.39 11.39
N LEU A 112 -7.28 -19.51 10.28
CA LEU A 112 -6.00 -20.21 10.26
C LEU A 112 -4.96 -19.48 11.13
N LEU A 113 -4.84 -18.17 11.01
CA LEU A 113 -3.91 -17.36 11.83
C LEU A 113 -4.23 -17.47 13.34
N ARG A 114 -5.52 -17.45 13.71
CA ARG A 114 -5.92 -17.70 15.10
C ARG A 114 -5.54 -19.08 15.60
N SER A 115 -5.60 -20.10 14.74
CA SER A 115 -5.17 -21.46 15.14
C SER A 115 -3.66 -21.54 15.42
N TRP A 116 -2.88 -20.56 14.91
CA TRP A 116 -1.45 -20.38 15.22
C TRP A 116 -1.20 -19.40 16.38
N GLY A 117 -2.26 -18.97 17.08
CA GLY A 117 -2.17 -18.09 18.25
C GLY A 117 -2.13 -16.59 17.93
N ALA A 118 -2.33 -16.18 16.67
CA ALA A 118 -2.35 -14.78 16.28
C ALA A 118 -3.63 -14.05 16.73
N LYS A 119 -3.55 -12.72 16.74
CA LYS A 119 -4.66 -11.76 16.90
C LYS A 119 -4.90 -11.03 15.57
N PRO A 120 -5.53 -11.69 14.56
CA PRO A 120 -5.71 -11.09 13.25
C PRO A 120 -6.83 -10.07 13.25
N PHE A 121 -6.68 -9.02 12.42
CA PHE A 121 -7.71 -8.06 12.08
C PHE A 121 -7.63 -7.68 10.61
N LEU A 122 -8.77 -7.38 9.99
CA LEU A 122 -8.85 -6.85 8.63
C LEU A 122 -8.70 -5.35 8.67
N THR A 123 -7.97 -4.77 7.72
CA THR A 123 -7.73 -3.33 7.73
C THR A 123 -7.59 -2.72 6.34
N ASP A 124 -7.99 -1.46 6.24
CA ASP A 124 -7.75 -0.52 5.15
C ASP A 124 -7.68 0.89 5.75
N CYS A 125 -7.27 1.89 4.98
CA CYS A 125 -7.35 3.30 5.34
C CYS A 125 -8.42 4.01 4.54
N ASN A 126 -8.95 5.12 5.10
CA ASN A 126 -9.93 5.97 4.44
C ASN A 126 -9.43 6.51 3.10
N THR A 127 -10.36 6.85 2.21
CA THR A 127 -10.05 7.39 0.88
C THR A 127 -9.83 8.90 0.93
N LEU A 128 -9.06 9.41 -0.04
CA LEU A 128 -8.82 10.83 -0.23
C LEU A 128 -9.98 11.51 -0.97
N TYR A 129 -10.64 10.77 -1.86
CA TYR A 129 -11.78 11.28 -2.65
C TYR A 129 -13.09 11.14 -1.87
N SER A 130 -14.08 11.96 -2.26
CA SER A 130 -15.44 11.83 -1.76
C SER A 130 -16.06 10.50 -2.21
N GLY A 131 -16.57 9.75 -1.25
CA GLY A 131 -17.16 8.43 -1.44
C GLY A 131 -17.57 7.85 -0.09
N ARG A 132 -18.04 6.61 -0.10
CA ARG A 132 -18.53 5.95 1.11
C ARG A 132 -17.41 5.38 2.00
N ARG A 133 -16.15 5.65 1.67
CA ARG A 133 -14.99 5.25 2.46
C ARG A 133 -14.10 6.44 2.87
N ALA A 134 -14.65 7.66 2.83
CA ALA A 134 -13.91 8.88 3.19
C ALA A 134 -13.75 9.09 4.71
N ASN A 135 -14.47 8.33 5.53
CA ASN A 135 -14.36 8.33 6.99
C ASN A 135 -14.65 6.93 7.54
N ALA A 136 -14.21 6.65 8.77
CA ALA A 136 -14.29 5.29 9.32
C ALA A 136 -15.73 4.78 9.51
N VAL A 137 -16.70 5.64 9.78
CA VAL A 137 -18.10 5.22 9.99
C VAL A 137 -18.68 4.68 8.68
N ASP A 138 -18.61 5.49 7.63
CA ASP A 138 -19.10 5.08 6.30
C ASP A 138 -18.25 3.97 5.70
N HIS A 139 -16.94 3.96 5.97
CA HIS A 139 -16.04 2.90 5.50
C HIS A 139 -16.37 1.53 6.13
N LEU A 140 -16.62 1.50 7.44
CA LEU A 140 -17.08 0.28 8.13
C LEU A 140 -18.46 -0.16 7.64
N GLN A 141 -19.37 0.79 7.38
CA GLN A 141 -20.67 0.50 6.81
C GLN A 141 -20.53 -0.12 5.41
N SER A 142 -19.67 0.45 4.57
CA SER A 142 -19.36 -0.08 3.23
C SER A 142 -18.74 -1.48 3.29
N ALA A 143 -17.80 -1.70 4.20
CA ALA A 143 -17.22 -3.01 4.45
C ALA A 143 -18.29 -4.03 4.87
N MET A 144 -19.20 -3.65 5.76
CA MET A 144 -20.28 -4.50 6.24
C MET A 144 -21.27 -4.86 5.12
N GLU A 145 -21.67 -3.91 4.28
CA GLU A 145 -22.53 -4.13 3.11
C GLU A 145 -21.89 -5.09 2.10
N ASN A 146 -20.56 -5.02 1.94
CA ASN A 146 -19.78 -5.92 1.11
C ASN A 146 -19.45 -7.26 1.82
N GLY A 147 -20.04 -7.51 2.98
CA GLY A 147 -19.92 -8.76 3.72
C GLY A 147 -18.68 -8.84 4.63
N TYR A 148 -17.91 -7.78 4.79
CA TYR A 148 -16.78 -7.74 5.71
C TYR A 148 -17.23 -7.23 7.09
N ASN A 149 -17.58 -8.16 7.96
CA ASN A 149 -17.93 -7.89 9.36
C ASN A 149 -17.45 -9.05 10.25
N PRO A 150 -17.44 -8.89 11.57
CA PRO A 150 -16.92 -9.92 12.47
C PRO A 150 -17.61 -11.28 12.38
N ILE A 151 -18.86 -11.34 11.90
CA ILE A 151 -19.61 -12.60 11.76
C ILE A 151 -19.19 -13.32 10.48
N SER A 152 -19.28 -12.66 9.33
CA SER A 152 -19.00 -13.29 8.00
C SER A 152 -17.50 -13.44 7.73
N ALA A 153 -16.70 -12.44 8.08
CA ALA A 153 -15.24 -12.48 7.91
C ALA A 153 -14.53 -13.20 9.08
N GLN A 154 -15.25 -13.58 10.14
CA GLN A 154 -14.69 -14.21 11.33
C GLN A 154 -13.48 -13.44 11.89
N CYS A 155 -13.48 -12.10 11.77
CA CYS A 155 -12.37 -11.24 12.09
C CYS A 155 -12.85 -9.81 12.33
N GLN A 156 -12.24 -9.09 13.26
CA GLN A 156 -12.52 -7.69 13.48
C GLN A 156 -12.06 -6.85 12.30
N VAL A 157 -12.77 -5.75 12.02
CA VAL A 157 -12.41 -4.78 10.98
C VAL A 157 -12.01 -3.48 11.68
N ILE A 158 -10.84 -2.98 11.37
CA ILE A 158 -10.28 -1.74 11.93
C ILE A 158 -9.86 -0.84 10.78
N ILE A 159 -10.39 0.38 10.73
CA ILE A 159 -9.93 1.40 9.79
C ILE A 159 -8.65 2.03 10.36
N ALA A 160 -7.53 1.80 9.68
CA ALA A 160 -6.21 1.99 10.27
C ALA A 160 -5.83 3.44 10.56
N ASP A 161 -6.42 4.41 9.85
CA ASP A 161 -6.12 5.84 9.99
C ASP A 161 -7.20 6.62 10.77
N GLY A 162 -8.01 5.91 11.57
CA GLY A 162 -8.97 6.49 12.50
C GLY A 162 -10.20 7.11 11.84
N LEU A 163 -10.97 7.86 12.65
CA LEU A 163 -12.30 8.35 12.26
C LEU A 163 -12.29 9.19 10.98
N LYS A 164 -11.30 10.07 10.82
CA LYS A 164 -11.22 11.06 9.72
C LYS A 164 -9.99 10.88 8.83
N GLY A 165 -9.29 9.75 8.91
CA GLY A 165 -8.09 9.53 8.11
C GLY A 165 -6.85 10.31 8.59
N THR A 166 -6.87 10.82 9.81
CA THR A 166 -5.83 11.69 10.38
C THR A 166 -4.96 10.99 11.43
N GLU A 167 -5.26 9.73 11.76
CA GLU A 167 -4.46 8.96 12.71
C GLU A 167 -3.41 8.13 11.98
N TYR A 168 -2.16 8.54 12.10
CA TYR A 168 -1.05 7.89 11.41
C TYR A 168 0.24 7.89 12.26
N ARG A 169 1.18 7.04 11.84
CA ARG A 169 2.58 7.10 12.24
C ARG A 169 3.40 7.56 11.06
N GLU A 170 4.29 8.51 11.28
CA GLU A 170 5.35 8.85 10.33
C GLU A 170 6.49 7.84 10.50
N ILE A 171 6.78 7.10 9.44
CA ILE A 171 7.85 6.11 9.45
C ILE A 171 9.07 6.70 8.75
N PRO A 172 10.13 7.04 9.47
CA PRO A 172 11.33 7.59 8.86
C PRO A 172 11.91 6.62 7.82
N LEU A 173 12.05 7.12 6.60
CA LEU A 173 12.57 6.40 5.45
C LEU A 173 13.63 7.24 4.75
N ASN A 174 14.71 6.60 4.29
CA ASN A 174 15.68 7.28 3.43
C ASN A 174 15.26 7.18 1.94
N GLY A 175 13.96 7.42 1.69
CA GLY A 175 13.38 7.37 0.36
C GLY A 175 13.86 8.51 -0.54
N GLU A 176 13.80 8.31 -1.82
CA GLU A 176 14.11 9.33 -2.83
C GLU A 176 12.98 10.37 -2.90
N TYR A 177 11.75 9.90 -2.83
CA TYR A 177 10.53 10.71 -2.99
C TYR A 177 9.80 10.98 -1.67
N CYS A 178 9.82 10.05 -0.71
CA CYS A 178 9.12 10.14 0.57
C CYS A 178 10.11 10.00 1.73
N LYS A 179 10.13 10.99 2.64
CA LYS A 179 11.07 10.96 3.79
C LYS A 179 10.46 10.37 5.06
N ALA A 180 9.17 10.57 5.25
CA ALA A 180 8.44 10.10 6.42
C ALA A 180 7.00 9.71 6.01
N PRO A 181 6.81 8.58 5.29
CA PRO A 181 5.49 8.10 4.91
C PRO A 181 4.50 8.06 6.07
N LYS A 182 3.29 8.57 5.84
CA LYS A 182 2.21 8.67 6.83
C LYS A 182 1.33 7.42 6.76
N ILE A 183 1.67 6.42 7.55
CA ILE A 183 1.00 5.11 7.58
C ILE A 183 -0.11 5.11 8.62
N GLY A 184 -1.30 4.58 8.27
CA GLY A 184 -2.40 4.43 9.21
C GLY A 184 -1.96 3.72 10.50
N SER A 185 -2.29 4.29 11.68
CA SER A 185 -1.70 3.88 12.97
C SER A 185 -1.91 2.40 13.27
N ALA A 186 -3.11 1.84 13.05
CA ALA A 186 -3.35 0.43 13.33
C ALA A 186 -2.50 -0.52 12.44
N LEU A 187 -2.20 -0.13 11.20
CA LEU A 187 -1.31 -0.89 10.33
C LEU A 187 0.15 -0.70 10.73
N ALA A 188 0.53 0.50 11.14
CA ALA A 188 1.88 0.79 11.62
C ALA A 188 2.18 0.08 12.96
N ASP A 189 1.18 -0.04 13.84
CA ASP A 189 1.32 -0.65 15.16
C ASP A 189 1.18 -2.20 15.13
N ALA A 190 0.78 -2.80 14.00
CA ALA A 190 0.71 -4.25 13.86
C ALA A 190 2.12 -4.89 13.86
N ASP A 191 2.23 -6.08 14.46
CA ASP A 191 3.49 -6.84 14.54
C ASP A 191 3.82 -7.52 13.21
N ILE A 192 2.80 -8.01 12.51
CA ILE A 192 2.90 -8.75 11.24
C ILE A 192 1.93 -8.14 10.22
N VAL A 193 2.37 -8.06 8.96
CA VAL A 193 1.55 -7.57 7.86
C VAL A 193 1.32 -8.67 6.83
N ILE A 194 0.06 -8.97 6.54
CA ILE A 194 -0.31 -9.87 5.42
C ILE A 194 -1.15 -9.07 4.42
N SER A 195 -0.73 -9.02 3.16
CA SER A 195 -1.58 -8.44 2.11
C SER A 195 -2.45 -9.51 1.45
N MET A 196 -3.75 -9.25 1.35
CA MET A 196 -4.68 -9.97 0.49
C MET A 196 -5.10 -9.05 -0.64
N THR A 197 -4.68 -9.35 -1.85
CA THR A 197 -4.77 -8.43 -2.98
C THR A 197 -5.63 -8.99 -4.08
N HIS A 198 -6.68 -8.27 -4.47
CA HIS A 198 -7.32 -8.41 -5.76
C HIS A 198 -6.42 -7.78 -6.82
N PHE A 199 -5.92 -8.58 -7.75
CA PHE A 199 -5.06 -8.10 -8.83
C PHE A 199 -5.92 -7.67 -10.03
N LYS A 200 -5.83 -6.40 -10.45
CA LYS A 200 -6.69 -5.77 -11.47
C LYS A 200 -6.01 -4.58 -12.12
N GLY A 201 -6.64 -4.02 -13.18
CA GLY A 201 -6.22 -2.77 -13.79
C GLY A 201 -6.31 -1.56 -12.86
N HIS A 202 -5.67 -0.47 -13.27
CA HIS A 202 -5.73 0.82 -12.56
C HIS A 202 -5.36 1.98 -13.47
N GLU A 203 -6.20 2.99 -13.50
CA GLU A 203 -6.15 4.14 -14.41
C GLU A 203 -4.92 5.06 -14.25
N GLN A 204 -4.23 5.03 -13.11
CA GLN A 204 -3.05 5.85 -12.86
C GLN A 204 -1.78 5.03 -12.63
N ALA A 205 -1.88 3.84 -12.06
CA ALA A 205 -0.74 3.00 -11.73
C ALA A 205 -0.48 1.88 -12.75
N GLY A 206 -1.36 1.70 -13.74
CA GLY A 206 -1.39 0.60 -14.69
C GLY A 206 -2.10 -0.61 -14.12
N PHE A 207 -1.68 -1.14 -12.97
CA PHE A 207 -2.39 -2.17 -12.24
C PHE A 207 -2.41 -1.93 -10.72
N GLY A 208 -3.31 -2.61 -10.03
CA GLY A 208 -3.38 -2.66 -8.58
C GLY A 208 -2.96 -4.05 -8.08
N GLY A 209 -1.72 -4.18 -7.64
CA GLY A 209 -1.12 -5.37 -7.04
C GLY A 209 -0.87 -5.23 -5.53
N ALA A 210 0.02 -6.06 -4.97
CA ALA A 210 0.39 -6.05 -3.56
C ALA A 210 1.05 -4.72 -3.15
N LEU A 211 1.93 -4.16 -3.99
CA LEU A 211 2.56 -2.86 -3.75
C LEU A 211 1.51 -1.76 -3.58
N LYS A 212 0.56 -1.67 -4.51
CA LYS A 212 -0.50 -0.66 -4.42
C LYS A 212 -1.46 -0.92 -3.24
N ASN A 213 -1.84 -2.16 -3.01
CA ASN A 213 -2.70 -2.52 -1.88
C ASN A 213 -2.08 -2.10 -0.54
N LEU A 214 -0.78 -2.26 -0.38
CA LEU A 214 -0.05 -1.80 0.80
C LEU A 214 0.21 -0.30 0.74
N GLY A 215 1.01 0.16 -0.21
CA GLY A 215 1.54 1.52 -0.23
C GLY A 215 0.47 2.59 -0.32
N MET A 216 -0.48 2.47 -1.28
CA MET A 216 -1.62 3.39 -1.38
C MET A 216 -2.68 3.08 -0.33
N GLY A 217 -3.05 1.81 -0.18
CA GLY A 217 -4.12 1.39 0.72
C GLY A 217 -3.78 1.57 2.20
N GLY A 218 -2.51 1.44 2.61
CA GLY A 218 -2.05 1.62 3.99
C GLY A 218 -1.68 3.06 4.36
N ALA A 219 -1.63 3.96 3.38
CA ALA A 219 -1.41 5.38 3.62
C ALA A 219 -2.65 6.03 4.25
N SER A 220 -2.47 6.91 5.25
CA SER A 220 -3.52 7.79 5.75
C SER A 220 -4.03 8.75 4.67
N VAL A 221 -5.11 9.51 4.92
CA VAL A 221 -5.59 10.53 3.97
C VAL A 221 -4.48 11.51 3.59
N GLY A 222 -3.70 12.00 4.56
CA GLY A 222 -2.54 12.86 4.27
C GLY A 222 -1.42 12.16 3.51
N GLY A 223 -1.22 10.87 3.77
CA GLY A 223 -0.28 10.04 3.00
C GLY A 223 -0.74 9.82 1.55
N LYS A 224 -2.04 9.60 1.34
CA LYS A 224 -2.60 9.50 -0.02
C LYS A 224 -2.46 10.81 -0.80
N LEU A 225 -2.61 11.95 -0.13
CA LEU A 225 -2.35 13.25 -0.76
C LEU A 225 -0.88 13.38 -1.18
N GLU A 226 0.07 12.98 -0.34
CA GLU A 226 1.50 12.96 -0.69
C GLU A 226 1.79 12.02 -1.86
N LEU A 227 1.12 10.87 -1.93
CA LEU A 227 1.26 9.89 -3.02
C LEU A 227 0.80 10.47 -4.36
N HIS A 228 -0.34 11.15 -4.40
CA HIS A 228 -0.93 11.67 -5.63
C HIS A 228 -0.36 13.01 -6.09
N CYS A 229 0.17 13.82 -5.19
CA CYS A 229 0.70 15.14 -5.48
C CYS A 229 1.80 15.55 -4.49
N ASN A 230 2.19 16.82 -4.52
CA ASN A 230 3.19 17.34 -3.57
C ASN A 230 2.59 17.72 -2.20
N SER A 231 1.57 17.02 -1.74
CA SER A 231 0.86 17.26 -0.47
C SER A 231 0.21 18.64 -0.35
N GLN A 232 -0.11 19.28 -1.46
CA GLN A 232 -0.78 20.59 -1.46
C GLN A 232 -2.17 20.49 -2.08
N PRO A 233 -3.24 20.52 -1.26
CA PRO A 233 -4.60 20.66 -1.78
C PRO A 233 -4.81 22.05 -2.39
N LYS A 234 -5.76 22.16 -3.31
CA LYS A 234 -6.22 23.46 -3.85
C LYS A 234 -7.72 23.62 -3.69
N ILE A 235 -8.20 24.86 -3.82
CA ILE A 235 -9.63 25.17 -3.81
C ILE A 235 -10.05 25.61 -5.20
N GLU A 236 -10.95 24.83 -5.80
CA GLU A 236 -11.69 25.22 -7.00
C GLU A 236 -12.80 26.18 -6.57
N THR A 237 -12.53 27.49 -6.71
CA THR A 237 -13.41 28.57 -6.19
C THR A 237 -14.80 28.55 -6.79
N GLU A 238 -14.93 28.08 -8.03
CA GLU A 238 -16.23 27.97 -8.73
C GLU A 238 -17.15 26.97 -8.03
N ASN A 239 -16.62 25.85 -7.59
CA ASN A 239 -17.35 24.80 -6.89
C ASN A 239 -17.60 25.13 -5.41
N CYS A 240 -16.78 26.00 -4.82
CA CYS A 240 -16.85 26.33 -3.41
C CYS A 240 -18.17 27.04 -3.06
N LYS A 241 -18.92 26.52 -2.09
CA LYS A 241 -20.18 27.12 -1.60
C LYS A 241 -20.00 27.94 -0.32
N GLY A 242 -18.76 28.08 0.19
CA GLY A 242 -18.49 28.79 1.45
C GLY A 242 -19.09 28.13 2.70
N CYS A 243 -19.32 26.82 2.67
CA CYS A 243 -19.97 26.08 3.75
C CYS A 243 -19.14 26.02 5.05
N ASN A 244 -17.89 26.48 5.01
CA ASN A 244 -16.98 26.60 6.14
C ASN A 244 -16.55 25.27 6.79
N ILE A 245 -16.86 24.10 6.19
CA ILE A 245 -16.51 22.77 6.74
C ILE A 245 -14.99 22.61 6.78
N CYS A 246 -14.31 22.88 5.67
CA CYS A 246 -12.85 22.75 5.58
C CYS A 246 -12.11 23.68 6.57
N VAL A 247 -12.63 24.89 6.79
CA VAL A 247 -12.08 25.87 7.75
C VAL A 247 -12.19 25.34 9.18
N LYS A 248 -13.40 24.90 9.58
CA LYS A 248 -13.67 24.40 10.94
C LYS A 248 -12.88 23.14 11.30
N HIS A 249 -12.47 22.36 10.31
CA HIS A 249 -11.78 21.10 10.51
C HIS A 249 -10.28 21.16 10.17
N CYS A 250 -9.76 22.33 9.82
CA CYS A 250 -8.32 22.51 9.61
C CYS A 250 -7.61 22.58 10.96
N ALA A 251 -6.89 21.54 11.32
CA ALA A 251 -6.14 21.49 12.60
C ALA A 251 -4.95 22.46 12.65
N HIS A 252 -4.60 23.09 11.52
CA HIS A 252 -3.45 24.00 11.41
C HIS A 252 -3.87 25.45 11.11
N ASP A 253 -5.17 25.77 11.19
CA ASP A 253 -5.73 27.08 10.86
C ASP A 253 -5.22 27.64 9.50
N ALA A 254 -5.00 26.72 8.57
CA ALA A 254 -4.45 27.02 7.25
C ALA A 254 -5.55 27.42 6.22
N ILE A 255 -6.83 27.37 6.58
CA ILE A 255 -7.93 27.66 5.65
C ILE A 255 -8.83 28.71 6.25
N HIS A 256 -9.15 29.75 5.45
CA HIS A 256 -10.07 30.80 5.82
C HIS A 256 -11.05 31.08 4.68
N LEU A 257 -12.14 31.78 4.94
CA LEU A 257 -13.01 32.31 3.91
C LEU A 257 -12.53 33.71 3.49
N ASN A 258 -12.33 33.89 2.20
CA ASN A 258 -11.99 35.20 1.63
C ASN A 258 -13.21 36.14 1.57
N GLN A 259 -13.03 37.37 1.06
CA GLN A 259 -14.08 38.40 0.95
C GLN A 259 -15.30 37.96 0.12
N ASN A 260 -15.11 36.98 -0.78
CA ASN A 260 -16.18 36.41 -1.61
C ASN A 260 -16.84 35.18 -0.98
N HIS A 261 -16.63 34.92 0.34
CA HIS A 261 -17.08 33.76 1.04
C HIS A 261 -16.64 32.42 0.41
N LYS A 262 -15.45 32.39 -0.22
CA LYS A 262 -14.82 31.19 -0.77
C LYS A 262 -13.66 30.78 0.11
N ALA A 263 -13.46 29.49 0.26
CA ALA A 263 -12.31 28.97 1.02
C ALA A 263 -11.01 29.31 0.28
N GLU A 264 -9.99 29.65 1.05
CA GLU A 264 -8.64 29.93 0.57
C GLU A 264 -7.62 29.30 1.51
N ILE A 265 -6.53 28.73 0.96
CA ILE A 265 -5.50 28.00 1.71
C ILE A 265 -4.27 28.87 1.88
N ASP A 266 -3.87 29.07 3.13
CA ASP A 266 -2.57 29.62 3.49
C ASP A 266 -1.52 28.49 3.46
N TYR A 267 -0.76 28.44 2.38
CA TYR A 267 0.26 27.40 2.17
C TYR A 267 1.47 27.54 3.10
N THR A 268 1.61 28.64 3.85
CA THR A 268 2.66 28.75 4.88
C THR A 268 2.31 27.95 6.13
N LYS A 269 1.02 27.64 6.34
CA LYS A 269 0.49 26.86 7.46
C LYS A 269 0.06 25.47 7.07
N CYS A 270 -0.24 25.26 5.78
CA CYS A 270 -0.76 23.99 5.29
C CYS A 270 0.32 22.89 5.35
N VAL A 271 0.04 21.83 6.10
CA VAL A 271 0.92 20.65 6.22
C VAL A 271 0.56 19.53 5.25
N GLY A 272 -0.39 19.73 4.35
CA GLY A 272 -0.77 18.72 3.37
C GLY A 272 -1.43 17.46 3.97
N CYS A 273 -2.24 17.61 5.03
CA CYS A 273 -2.93 16.47 5.65
C CYS A 273 -4.12 15.93 4.84
N GLY A 274 -4.60 16.68 3.83
CA GLY A 274 -5.72 16.27 2.96
C GLY A 274 -7.10 16.31 3.59
N GLN A 275 -7.25 16.72 4.86
CA GLN A 275 -8.53 16.71 5.57
C GLN A 275 -9.59 17.57 4.86
N CYS A 276 -9.22 18.71 4.30
CA CYS A 276 -10.13 19.58 3.55
C CYS A 276 -10.68 18.90 2.29
N VAL A 277 -9.86 18.09 1.61
CA VAL A 277 -10.26 17.33 0.43
C VAL A 277 -11.26 16.25 0.81
N ALA A 278 -10.94 15.46 1.85
CA ALA A 278 -11.80 14.37 2.32
C ALA A 278 -13.16 14.83 2.85
N LEU A 279 -13.26 16.07 3.36
CA LEU A 279 -14.50 16.61 3.94
C LEU A 279 -15.32 17.45 2.98
N CYS A 280 -14.80 17.80 1.81
CA CYS A 280 -15.50 18.67 0.87
C CYS A 280 -16.65 17.92 0.19
N GLN A 281 -17.88 18.37 0.42
CA GLN A 281 -19.09 17.79 -0.18
C GLN A 281 -19.47 18.45 -1.52
N HIS A 282 -18.62 19.36 -2.01
CA HIS A 282 -18.90 20.16 -3.19
C HIS A 282 -17.80 20.07 -4.24
N ASP A 283 -16.88 19.12 -4.08
CA ASP A 283 -15.71 18.90 -4.96
C ASP A 283 -14.91 20.20 -5.20
N ALA A 284 -14.91 21.08 -4.21
CA ALA A 284 -14.21 22.35 -4.28
C ALA A 284 -12.79 22.26 -3.71
N ALA A 285 -12.59 21.51 -2.62
CA ALA A 285 -11.25 21.20 -2.14
C ALA A 285 -10.78 19.93 -2.84
N VAL A 286 -9.76 20.05 -3.66
CA VAL A 286 -9.26 18.97 -4.52
C VAL A 286 -7.75 18.78 -4.34
N MET A 287 -7.21 17.72 -4.87
CA MET A 287 -5.75 17.52 -4.97
C MET A 287 -5.15 18.65 -5.84
N GLY A 288 -3.94 19.07 -5.54
CA GLY A 288 -3.14 19.95 -6.38
C GLY A 288 -2.75 19.28 -7.70
N GLU A 289 -1.66 19.73 -8.32
CA GLU A 289 -1.14 19.07 -9.52
C GLU A 289 -0.79 17.60 -9.19
N CYS A 290 -1.39 16.69 -9.97
CA CYS A 290 -1.14 15.27 -9.84
C CYS A 290 0.27 14.92 -10.35
N ASP A 291 0.93 13.98 -9.68
CA ASP A 291 2.18 13.41 -10.16
C ASP A 291 1.96 12.55 -11.42
N THR A 292 3.02 12.32 -12.17
CA THR A 292 3.00 11.35 -13.27
C THR A 292 2.78 9.93 -12.74
N SER A 293 2.38 9.01 -13.63
CA SER A 293 2.21 7.59 -13.29
C SER A 293 3.49 7.00 -12.66
N GLU A 294 4.66 7.29 -13.23
CA GLU A 294 5.95 6.81 -12.69
C GLU A 294 6.18 7.31 -11.27
N ARG A 295 6.00 8.60 -11.03
CA ARG A 295 6.27 9.18 -9.71
C ARG A 295 5.29 8.68 -8.68
N LEU A 296 4.03 8.49 -9.04
CA LEU A 296 3.04 7.82 -8.19
C LEU A 296 3.51 6.40 -7.82
N ASN A 297 3.95 5.63 -8.81
CA ASN A 297 4.43 4.26 -8.62
C ASN A 297 5.71 4.19 -7.77
N TYR A 298 6.64 5.14 -7.91
CA TYR A 298 7.82 5.24 -7.05
C TYR A 298 7.43 5.49 -5.59
N LYS A 299 6.52 6.42 -5.34
CA LYS A 299 6.03 6.72 -4.00
C LYS A 299 5.26 5.55 -3.39
N ILE A 300 4.46 4.82 -4.18
CA ILE A 300 3.78 3.59 -3.75
C ILE A 300 4.80 2.55 -3.27
N ALA A 301 5.90 2.36 -3.98
CA ALA A 301 6.96 1.44 -3.57
C ALA A 301 7.62 1.87 -2.24
N GLU A 302 7.93 3.16 -2.07
CA GLU A 302 8.52 3.69 -0.84
C GLU A 302 7.55 3.63 0.35
N TYR A 303 6.26 3.89 0.15
CA TYR A 303 5.23 3.69 1.17
C TYR A 303 5.10 2.21 1.57
N THR A 304 5.17 1.30 0.60
CA THR A 304 5.18 -0.14 0.88
C THR A 304 6.40 -0.52 1.71
N GLN A 305 7.59 -0.01 1.36
CA GLN A 305 8.80 -0.23 2.14
C GLN A 305 8.66 0.26 3.59
N ALA A 306 8.05 1.43 3.80
CA ALA A 306 7.80 1.96 5.14
C ALA A 306 6.85 1.08 5.96
N ILE A 307 5.79 0.55 5.33
CA ILE A 307 4.82 -0.35 5.99
C ILE A 307 5.48 -1.66 6.43
N LEU A 308 6.34 -2.22 5.57
CA LEU A 308 6.97 -3.52 5.79
C LEU A 308 8.28 -3.44 6.58
N LYS A 309 8.76 -2.22 6.86
CA LYS A 309 10.03 -1.99 7.55
C LYS A 309 10.05 -2.71 8.90
N ASP A 310 11.07 -3.55 9.08
CA ASP A 310 11.34 -4.29 10.31
C ASP A 310 10.19 -5.22 10.77
N LYS A 311 9.28 -5.63 9.84
CA LYS A 311 8.15 -6.50 10.15
C LYS A 311 8.17 -7.77 9.33
N PRO A 312 7.87 -8.94 9.95
CA PRO A 312 7.49 -10.12 9.19
C PRO A 312 6.26 -9.82 8.33
N HIS A 313 6.29 -10.26 7.08
CA HIS A 313 5.20 -10.02 6.15
C HIS A 313 5.01 -11.17 5.17
N PHE A 314 3.82 -11.28 4.59
CA PHE A 314 3.48 -12.27 3.59
C PHE A 314 2.40 -11.73 2.64
N HIS A 315 2.43 -12.14 1.36
CA HIS A 315 1.57 -11.56 0.34
C HIS A 315 0.82 -12.63 -0.43
N ILE A 316 -0.49 -12.38 -0.65
CA ILE A 316 -1.40 -13.27 -1.39
C ILE A 316 -2.12 -12.43 -2.43
N SER A 317 -2.00 -12.78 -3.71
CA SER A 317 -2.67 -12.10 -4.82
C SER A 317 -3.63 -13.03 -5.53
N PHE A 318 -4.79 -12.50 -5.89
CA PHE A 318 -5.88 -13.21 -6.59
C PHE A 318 -6.03 -12.61 -7.99
N ILE A 319 -5.73 -13.40 -9.01
CA ILE A 319 -5.97 -13.06 -10.42
C ILE A 319 -7.34 -13.63 -10.80
N MET A 320 -8.38 -12.93 -10.37
CA MET A 320 -9.79 -13.31 -10.53
C MET A 320 -10.60 -12.03 -10.73
N ASN A 321 -11.60 -12.04 -11.61
CA ASN A 321 -12.39 -10.86 -11.96
C ASN A 321 -11.50 -9.65 -12.29
N VAL A 322 -10.46 -9.84 -13.12
CA VAL A 322 -9.50 -8.79 -13.47
C VAL A 322 -10.22 -7.69 -14.25
N SER A 323 -10.80 -6.74 -13.51
CA SER A 323 -11.46 -5.57 -14.08
C SER A 323 -10.43 -4.60 -14.65
N PRO A 324 -10.79 -3.78 -15.66
CA PRO A 324 -9.89 -2.77 -16.23
C PRO A 324 -9.52 -1.67 -15.24
N GLU A 325 -10.38 -1.43 -14.23
CA GLU A 325 -10.28 -0.34 -13.27
C GLU A 325 -10.18 -0.84 -11.83
N CYS A 326 -9.90 0.08 -10.93
CA CYS A 326 -9.70 -0.21 -9.51
C CYS A 326 -11.01 -0.49 -8.76
N ASP A 327 -10.98 -1.35 -7.74
CA ASP A 327 -12.09 -1.56 -6.78
C ASP A 327 -12.46 -0.29 -5.98
N CYS A 328 -11.72 0.80 -6.18
CA CYS A 328 -12.00 2.09 -5.55
C CYS A 328 -13.13 2.88 -6.24
N TRP A 329 -13.54 2.47 -7.43
CA TRP A 329 -14.74 2.99 -8.10
C TRP A 329 -16.00 2.29 -7.59
N ASN A 330 -17.13 2.97 -7.66
CA ASN A 330 -18.45 2.44 -7.28
C ASN A 330 -19.07 1.53 -8.35
N HIS A 331 -18.30 1.14 -9.32
CA HIS A 331 -18.68 0.22 -10.40
C HIS A 331 -17.47 -0.62 -10.79
N ASN A 332 -17.72 -1.70 -11.48
CA ASN A 332 -16.70 -2.49 -12.16
C ASN A 332 -17.24 -2.87 -13.54
N ASP A 333 -16.36 -2.94 -14.52
CA ASP A 333 -16.68 -3.52 -15.82
C ASP A 333 -16.37 -5.02 -15.82
N ALA A 334 -16.75 -5.69 -16.90
CA ALA A 334 -16.44 -7.10 -17.11
C ALA A 334 -14.93 -7.36 -17.06
N ALA A 335 -14.55 -8.53 -16.57
CA ALA A 335 -13.15 -8.93 -16.56
C ALA A 335 -12.55 -8.94 -17.97
N ILE A 336 -11.32 -8.45 -18.11
CA ILE A 336 -10.61 -8.37 -19.40
C ILE A 336 -9.91 -9.68 -19.77
N ILE A 337 -9.68 -10.58 -18.79
CA ILE A 337 -9.11 -11.91 -18.97
C ILE A 337 -9.88 -12.94 -18.14
N PRO A 338 -9.81 -14.24 -18.45
CA PRO A 338 -10.34 -15.29 -17.59
C PRO A 338 -9.65 -15.30 -16.22
N ASP A 339 -10.37 -15.79 -15.20
CA ASP A 339 -9.81 -16.04 -13.89
C ASP A 339 -8.68 -17.08 -13.98
N LEU A 340 -7.50 -16.77 -13.41
CA LEU A 340 -6.32 -17.62 -13.52
C LEU A 340 -6.04 -18.42 -12.24
N GLY A 341 -6.06 -17.75 -11.08
CA GLY A 341 -5.73 -18.41 -9.83
C GLY A 341 -5.28 -17.50 -8.70
N ILE A 342 -4.56 -18.12 -7.76
CA ILE A 342 -4.05 -17.45 -6.55
C ILE A 342 -2.55 -17.64 -6.48
N LEU A 343 -1.83 -16.55 -6.17
CA LEU A 343 -0.38 -16.56 -5.97
C LEU A 343 -0.04 -16.16 -4.54
N ALA A 344 1.12 -16.62 -4.06
CA ALA A 344 1.64 -16.26 -2.74
C ALA A 344 3.17 -16.18 -2.74
N SER A 345 3.70 -15.19 -2.01
CA SER A 345 5.15 -15.00 -1.85
C SER A 345 5.46 -14.16 -0.61
N PHE A 346 6.68 -14.26 -0.10
CA PHE A 346 7.25 -13.28 0.84
C PHE A 346 7.70 -11.98 0.15
N ASP A 347 7.96 -12.04 -1.15
CA ASP A 347 8.44 -10.90 -1.94
C ASP A 347 7.27 -10.26 -2.71
N PRO A 348 6.83 -9.04 -2.36
CA PRO A 348 5.72 -8.37 -3.03
C PRO A 348 6.06 -7.93 -4.46
N VAL A 349 7.33 -7.67 -4.77
CA VAL A 349 7.78 -7.25 -6.10
C VAL A 349 7.73 -8.42 -7.07
N ALA A 350 8.31 -9.56 -6.67
CA ALA A 350 8.25 -10.82 -7.43
C ALA A 350 6.80 -11.27 -7.64
N LEU A 351 5.96 -11.13 -6.62
CA LEU A 351 4.55 -11.48 -6.68
C LEU A 351 3.79 -10.64 -7.71
N ASP A 352 3.94 -9.31 -7.66
CA ASP A 352 3.28 -8.41 -8.59
C ASP A 352 3.79 -8.60 -10.03
N LYS A 353 5.11 -8.83 -10.21
CA LYS A 353 5.68 -9.17 -11.52
C LYS A 353 5.11 -10.47 -12.08
N ALA A 354 5.03 -11.52 -11.28
CA ALA A 354 4.45 -12.80 -11.70
C ALA A 354 2.96 -12.65 -12.06
N CYS A 355 2.19 -11.89 -11.28
CA CYS A 355 0.79 -11.59 -11.59
C CYS A 355 0.65 -10.84 -12.93
N ALA A 356 1.47 -9.81 -13.15
CA ALA A 356 1.45 -9.03 -14.39
C ALA A 356 1.80 -9.89 -15.61
N ASP A 357 2.85 -10.71 -15.52
CA ASP A 357 3.24 -11.62 -16.59
C ASP A 357 2.14 -12.63 -16.93
N MET A 358 1.47 -13.17 -15.93
CA MET A 358 0.34 -14.11 -16.16
C MET A 358 -0.85 -13.43 -16.83
N VAL A 359 -1.17 -12.17 -16.46
CA VAL A 359 -2.24 -11.40 -17.12
C VAL A 359 -1.85 -11.07 -18.56
N ILE A 360 -0.61 -10.69 -18.81
CA ILE A 360 -0.09 -10.41 -20.16
C ILE A 360 -0.17 -11.67 -21.04
N ALA A 361 0.20 -12.83 -20.52
CA ALA A 361 0.15 -14.11 -21.26
C ALA A 361 -1.28 -14.65 -21.46
N ALA A 362 -2.25 -14.25 -20.64
CA ALA A 362 -3.63 -14.76 -20.73
C ALA A 362 -4.35 -14.27 -21.99
N PRO A 363 -5.29 -15.05 -22.55
CA PRO A 363 -6.17 -14.57 -23.63
C PRO A 363 -7.09 -13.46 -23.12
N ALA A 364 -7.45 -12.50 -23.97
CA ALA A 364 -8.47 -11.51 -23.66
C ALA A 364 -9.89 -12.14 -23.78
N ILE A 365 -10.84 -11.66 -22.97
CA ILE A 365 -12.24 -12.05 -23.07
C ILE A 365 -12.91 -11.26 -24.21
N ASN A 366 -13.50 -11.97 -25.16
CA ASN A 366 -14.27 -11.34 -26.23
C ASN A 366 -15.50 -10.61 -25.65
N GLY A 367 -15.75 -9.40 -26.13
CA GLY A 367 -16.83 -8.54 -25.64
C GLY A 367 -16.48 -7.82 -24.32
N SER A 368 -15.23 -7.90 -23.87
CA SER A 368 -14.73 -6.98 -22.80
C SER A 368 -14.35 -5.62 -23.40
N CYS A 369 -14.33 -4.59 -22.57
CA CYS A 369 -13.91 -3.25 -23.00
C CYS A 369 -12.52 -3.23 -23.66
N LEU A 370 -11.63 -4.14 -23.29
CA LEU A 370 -10.31 -4.29 -23.91
C LEU A 370 -10.46 -4.71 -25.39
N THR A 371 -11.27 -5.74 -25.69
CA THR A 371 -11.48 -6.21 -27.07
C THR A 371 -12.34 -5.24 -27.89
N GLU A 372 -13.21 -4.46 -27.26
CA GLU A 372 -13.97 -3.40 -27.92
C GLU A 372 -13.11 -2.23 -28.32
N LYS A 373 -12.16 -1.85 -27.48
CA LYS A 373 -11.16 -0.77 -27.79
C LYS A 373 -10.14 -1.20 -28.84
N HIS A 374 -9.82 -2.51 -28.89
CA HIS A 374 -8.77 -3.08 -29.75
C HIS A 374 -9.29 -4.25 -30.61
N PRO A 375 -10.34 -4.04 -31.46
CA PRO A 375 -11.08 -5.13 -32.12
C PRO A 375 -10.30 -5.91 -33.17
N HIS A 376 -9.16 -5.38 -33.62
CA HIS A 376 -8.35 -5.99 -34.69
C HIS A 376 -6.93 -6.33 -34.24
N GLU A 377 -6.63 -6.19 -32.94
CA GLU A 377 -5.30 -6.44 -32.41
C GLU A 377 -5.17 -7.87 -31.89
N HIS A 378 -3.94 -8.41 -32.00
CA HIS A 378 -3.59 -9.65 -31.36
C HIS A 378 -3.23 -9.38 -29.90
N LEU A 379 -4.13 -9.73 -28.97
CA LEU A 379 -4.02 -9.36 -27.57
C LEU A 379 -3.29 -10.39 -26.70
N GLU A 380 -2.99 -11.57 -27.22
CA GLU A 380 -2.18 -12.57 -26.51
C GLU A 380 -0.73 -12.11 -26.43
N GLY A 381 -0.17 -12.08 -25.22
CA GLY A 381 1.18 -11.55 -24.98
C GLY A 381 1.30 -10.02 -24.99
N ALA A 382 0.23 -9.28 -25.31
CA ALA A 382 0.20 -7.82 -25.24
C ALA A 382 0.04 -7.33 -23.79
N ASP A 383 0.65 -6.17 -23.49
CA ASP A 383 0.46 -5.50 -22.18
C ASP A 383 -0.94 -4.91 -22.08
N LYS A 384 -1.86 -5.69 -21.51
CA LYS A 384 -3.28 -5.34 -21.39
C LYS A 384 -3.51 -4.13 -20.48
N PHE A 385 -2.61 -3.90 -19.53
CA PHE A 385 -2.72 -2.73 -18.63
C PHE A 385 -2.38 -1.45 -19.38
N HIS A 386 -1.32 -1.47 -20.18
CA HIS A 386 -0.95 -0.33 -21.01
C HIS A 386 -1.97 -0.08 -22.14
N LEU A 387 -2.53 -1.14 -22.75
CA LEU A 387 -3.60 -0.99 -23.73
C LEU A 387 -4.87 -0.35 -23.14
N MET A 388 -5.20 -0.68 -21.90
CA MET A 388 -6.35 -0.07 -21.22
C MET A 388 -6.05 1.37 -20.77
N HIS A 389 -4.84 1.63 -20.29
CA HIS A 389 -4.40 2.88 -19.68
C HIS A 389 -3.03 3.31 -20.24
N PRO A 390 -2.98 3.85 -21.47
CA PRO A 390 -1.72 4.11 -22.19
C PRO A 390 -0.82 5.15 -21.52
N ASP A 391 -1.38 6.02 -20.69
CA ASP A 391 -0.62 7.06 -19.97
C ASP A 391 0.04 6.52 -18.68
N THR A 392 0.00 5.19 -18.45
CA THR A 392 0.56 4.57 -17.25
C THR A 392 1.87 3.82 -17.52
N ASN A 393 2.70 3.75 -16.46
CA ASN A 393 3.97 3.00 -16.50
C ASN A 393 4.12 2.20 -15.18
N TRP A 394 3.54 1.01 -15.15
CA TRP A 394 3.61 0.14 -13.98
C TRP A 394 4.98 -0.48 -13.76
N GLN A 395 5.76 -0.69 -14.84
CA GLN A 395 7.11 -1.27 -14.80
C GLN A 395 8.03 -0.40 -13.93
N ALA A 396 7.93 0.92 -14.08
CA ALA A 396 8.73 1.87 -13.30
C ALA A 396 8.58 1.68 -11.77
N GLY A 397 7.38 1.32 -11.30
CA GLY A 397 7.14 1.02 -9.89
C GLY A 397 7.87 -0.23 -9.39
N LEU A 398 7.88 -1.30 -10.20
CA LEU A 398 8.60 -2.54 -9.85
C LEU A 398 10.13 -2.33 -9.90
N GLU A 399 10.62 -1.62 -10.89
CA GLU A 399 12.04 -1.27 -11.03
C GLU A 399 12.53 -0.44 -9.83
N HIS A 400 11.74 0.56 -9.43
CA HIS A 400 12.05 1.37 -8.26
C HIS A 400 11.98 0.54 -6.97
N ALA A 401 10.97 -0.30 -6.80
CA ALA A 401 10.85 -1.21 -5.66
C ALA A 401 12.07 -2.14 -5.54
N GLN A 402 12.55 -2.68 -6.65
CA GLN A 402 13.79 -3.45 -6.69
C GLN A 402 15.02 -2.59 -6.36
N LYS A 403 15.11 -1.38 -6.92
CA LYS A 403 16.20 -0.43 -6.67
C LYS A 403 16.36 -0.10 -5.19
N ILE A 404 15.25 0.08 -4.48
CA ILE A 404 15.25 0.39 -3.04
C ILE A 404 15.37 -0.85 -2.13
N GLY A 405 15.52 -2.05 -2.71
CA GLY A 405 15.72 -3.30 -1.97
C GLY A 405 14.46 -3.87 -1.33
N LEU A 406 13.27 -3.50 -1.81
CA LEU A 406 11.99 -4.04 -1.31
C LEU A 406 11.75 -5.48 -1.75
N GLY A 407 12.29 -5.90 -2.88
CA GLY A 407 12.20 -7.24 -3.44
C GLY A 407 12.93 -7.32 -4.78
N VAL A 408 12.72 -8.39 -5.53
CA VAL A 408 13.33 -8.63 -6.85
C VAL A 408 12.29 -8.97 -7.90
N MET A 409 12.48 -8.50 -9.14
CA MET A 409 11.55 -8.82 -10.24
C MET A 409 11.76 -10.23 -10.80
N GLN A 410 12.93 -10.83 -10.57
CA GLN A 410 13.22 -12.20 -11.00
C GLN A 410 12.56 -13.19 -10.06
N TYR A 411 11.79 -14.12 -10.61
CA TYR A 411 11.08 -15.11 -9.80
C TYR A 411 11.17 -16.52 -10.38
N GLU A 412 10.94 -17.51 -9.52
CA GLU A 412 10.67 -18.89 -9.85
C GLU A 412 9.19 -19.18 -9.55
N LEU A 413 8.39 -19.52 -10.56
CA LEU A 413 6.97 -19.87 -10.38
C LEU A 413 6.83 -21.34 -10.01
N ILE A 414 6.28 -21.64 -8.84
CA ILE A 414 6.09 -22.99 -8.30
C ILE A 414 4.60 -23.30 -8.23
N THR A 415 4.13 -24.25 -9.03
CA THR A 415 2.71 -24.70 -9.02
C THR A 415 2.47 -25.66 -7.85
N VAL A 416 1.32 -25.46 -7.15
CA VAL A 416 0.91 -26.22 -5.95
C VAL A 416 -0.45 -26.88 -6.15
#